data_1fdaf5e6dc8f0311e1f08e304c1fc5a7
#
_entry.id   1fdaf5e6dc8f0311e1f08e304c1fc5a7
#
_cell.length_a   1.000
_cell.length_b   1.000
_cell.length_c   1.000
_cell.angle_alpha   90.00
_cell.angle_beta   90.00
_cell.angle_gamma   90.00
#
_symmetry.space_group_name_H-M   'P 1'
#
loop_
_entity.id
_entity.type
_entity.pdbx_description
1 polymer ?
#
loop_
_entity_poly.entity_id
_entity_poly.type
_entity_poly.pdbx_seq_one_letter_code
_entity_poly.pdbx_strand_id
1 'polypeptide(L)'
;MMRLVNKLRQSLPSWLAAASVTEKLVLLAPVALWFSYFPTISFGRQSGTNLELSIAVIYAVVLALVGLPQIWNHRQFLWRQKVVWLLAMFVGWNLLSIIRSVNPLRSILVSGLWSVLFLDFLVIYSLPSLKKMISPLVRITITTAVAMSLLAIVQVVYGAWFDWGLCNGCVARGFGFVRPSGFAIEPQFFGSLLIAPILLVSYRLLQNKATKYDIISLCLMFVALYLTLSRGALYAVMAAVLVQVVLVHWRTSTNWLRSATMVIVVLVGSFAFGMMWHGVFTQLNPRVADGFYQSITKSINHLSLGKISLPDLTPQQPPQENTSAASSQQAIPASPPKAVFDGYVAKSTEERTNMSQLALSVWTKNPTQFLFGVGAGGAGRAIFQQSGKTSGEFEIVQNEFLSVAVELGIVGVVLLTSLLLALCRKMSVKKALAWPIILGFVLQWMFFSGLPNALHIYFVAMLMFAIIDRVDEKAEYIS
;
A
#
# COMPACT_ATOMS: atom_id res chain seq x y z
N MET A 1 -3.15 36.56 10.50
CA MET A 1 -3.22 35.22 11.04
C MET A 1 -4.49 34.97 11.85
N MET A 2 -4.84 35.75 12.89
CA MET A 2 -6.09 35.56 13.66
C MET A 2 -7.39 35.62 12.84
N ARG A 3 -7.52 36.51 11.84
CA ARG A 3 -8.71 36.57 10.96
C ARG A 3 -8.89 35.32 10.10
N LEU A 4 -7.79 34.72 9.67
CA LEU A 4 -7.82 33.45 8.91
C LEU A 4 -8.25 32.27 9.79
N VAL A 5 -7.74 32.21 11.02
CA VAL A 5 -8.10 31.20 12.03
C VAL A 5 -9.57 31.31 12.40
N ASN A 6 -10.09 32.52 12.58
CA ASN A 6 -11.50 32.75 12.88
C ASN A 6 -12.41 32.42 11.70
N LYS A 7 -11.98 32.69 10.46
CA LYS A 7 -12.72 32.32 9.26
C LYS A 7 -12.75 30.78 9.04
N LEU A 8 -11.63 30.10 9.31
CA LEU A 8 -11.55 28.64 9.33
C LEU A 8 -12.42 28.04 10.45
N ARG A 9 -12.43 28.65 11.62
CA ARG A 9 -13.27 28.20 12.75
C ARG A 9 -14.78 28.37 12.49
N GLN A 10 -15.16 29.42 11.75
CA GLN A 10 -16.55 29.66 11.34
C GLN A 10 -16.99 28.76 10.17
N SER A 11 -16.04 28.25 9.36
CA SER A 11 -16.32 27.31 8.26
C SER A 11 -16.36 25.85 8.68
N LEU A 12 -15.94 25.54 9.93
CA LEU A 12 -16.01 24.16 10.46
C LEU A 12 -17.47 23.85 10.80
N PRO A 13 -17.99 22.69 10.37
CA PRO A 13 -19.33 22.24 10.74
C PRO A 13 -19.49 22.26 12.26
N SER A 14 -20.62 22.76 12.75
CA SER A 14 -20.90 22.89 14.20
C SER A 14 -20.75 21.55 14.96
N TRP A 15 -21.03 20.43 14.30
CA TRP A 15 -20.84 19.10 14.87
C TRP A 15 -19.38 18.75 15.15
N LEU A 16 -18.41 19.32 14.40
CA LEU A 16 -16.98 19.06 14.62
C LEU A 16 -16.46 19.67 15.92
N ALA A 17 -17.04 20.79 16.34
CA ALA A 17 -16.75 21.38 17.64
C ALA A 17 -17.22 20.48 18.79
N ALA A 18 -18.37 19.83 18.60
CA ALA A 18 -18.94 18.89 19.57
C ALA A 18 -18.40 17.46 19.45
N ALA A 19 -17.60 17.16 18.42
CA ALA A 19 -17.06 15.82 18.18
C ALA A 19 -16.15 15.39 19.33
N SER A 20 -16.27 14.12 19.72
CA SER A 20 -15.41 13.49 20.71
C SER A 20 -13.96 13.43 20.25
N VAL A 21 -13.02 13.23 21.16
CA VAL A 21 -11.60 13.08 20.85
C VAL A 21 -11.38 11.92 19.87
N THR A 22 -12.07 10.80 20.07
CA THR A 22 -12.02 9.62 19.18
C THR A 22 -12.46 9.97 17.75
N GLU A 23 -13.56 10.71 17.59
CA GLU A 23 -14.02 11.15 16.26
C GLU A 23 -13.03 12.08 15.57
N LYS A 24 -12.44 13.02 16.32
CA LYS A 24 -11.39 13.90 15.80
C LYS A 24 -10.15 13.13 15.38
N LEU A 25 -9.74 12.15 16.17
CA LEU A 25 -8.64 11.25 15.78
C LEU A 25 -8.99 10.49 14.49
N VAL A 26 -10.17 9.87 14.38
CA VAL A 26 -10.55 9.15 13.16
C VAL A 26 -10.56 10.07 11.93
N LEU A 27 -10.97 11.34 12.06
CA LEU A 27 -10.88 12.32 10.97
C LEU A 27 -9.44 12.66 10.60
N LEU A 28 -8.51 12.57 11.53
CA LEU A 28 -7.08 12.81 11.30
C LEU A 28 -6.38 11.63 10.63
N ALA A 29 -6.97 10.43 10.66
CA ALA A 29 -6.38 9.21 10.10
C ALA A 29 -5.86 9.39 8.66
N PRO A 30 -6.65 9.93 7.71
CA PRO A 30 -6.18 10.10 6.34
C PRO A 30 -4.95 11.01 6.19
N VAL A 31 -4.63 11.82 7.20
CA VAL A 31 -3.41 12.66 7.22
C VAL A 31 -2.26 11.91 7.88
N ALA A 32 -2.48 11.37 9.08
CA ALA A 32 -1.43 10.74 9.88
C ALA A 32 -0.79 9.52 9.19
N LEU A 33 -1.58 8.77 8.42
CA LEU A 33 -1.11 7.56 7.74
C LEU A 33 -0.10 7.81 6.62
N TRP A 34 -0.01 9.03 6.07
CA TRP A 34 1.02 9.37 5.09
C TRP A 34 2.42 9.49 5.71
N PHE A 35 2.51 9.74 7.02
CA PHE A 35 3.78 9.84 7.74
C PHE A 35 4.21 8.47 8.28
N SER A 36 4.41 7.50 7.37
CA SER A 36 4.66 6.12 7.73
C SER A 36 6.14 5.78 7.90
N TYR A 37 7.03 6.66 7.43
CA TYR A 37 8.47 6.50 7.58
C TYR A 37 9.12 7.76 8.14
N PHE A 38 8.83 8.94 7.61
CA PHE A 38 9.44 10.19 8.06
C PHE A 38 8.40 11.11 8.71
N PRO A 39 8.69 11.70 9.87
CA PRO A 39 9.83 11.39 10.76
C PRO A 39 9.66 10.04 11.47
N THR A 40 10.77 9.35 11.72
CA THR A 40 10.81 8.10 12.49
C THR A 40 11.83 8.17 13.61
N ILE A 41 11.57 7.36 14.66
CA ILE A 41 12.51 7.05 15.71
C ILE A 41 12.89 5.57 15.53
N SER A 42 14.14 5.32 15.16
CA SER A 42 14.63 3.95 14.96
C SER A 42 15.19 3.39 16.27
N PHE A 43 14.64 2.26 16.71
CA PHE A 43 15.14 1.53 17.86
C PHE A 43 15.78 0.22 17.38
N GLY A 44 16.98 -0.07 17.91
CA GLY A 44 17.53 -1.42 17.85
C GLY A 44 18.15 -1.84 16.51
N ARG A 45 18.68 -0.92 15.72
CA ARG A 45 19.47 -1.26 14.51
C ARG A 45 20.62 -2.26 14.80
N GLN A 46 21.11 -2.28 16.06
CA GLN A 46 22.11 -3.23 16.54
C GLN A 46 21.51 -4.50 17.17
N SER A 47 20.23 -4.49 17.57
CA SER A 47 19.57 -5.60 18.27
C SER A 47 18.75 -6.53 17.37
N GLY A 48 18.79 -6.34 16.05
CA GLY A 48 18.09 -7.19 15.09
C GLY A 48 16.57 -7.07 15.06
N THR A 49 15.99 -6.07 15.72
CA THR A 49 14.53 -5.86 15.70
C THR A 49 14.06 -4.93 14.59
N ASN A 50 14.91 -4.01 14.14
CA ASN A 50 14.58 -2.96 13.15
C ASN A 50 13.19 -2.32 13.40
N LEU A 51 12.91 -1.96 14.63
CA LEU A 51 11.67 -1.29 14.99
C LEU A 51 11.78 0.19 14.66
N GLU A 52 10.98 0.63 13.71
CA GLU A 52 10.85 2.03 13.33
C GLU A 52 9.50 2.56 13.81
N LEU A 53 9.51 3.46 14.77
CA LEU A 53 8.31 4.15 15.24
C LEU A 53 8.09 5.42 14.39
N SER A 54 7.20 5.30 13.43
CA SER A 54 6.72 6.43 12.64
C SER A 54 5.51 7.11 13.28
N ILE A 55 5.17 8.31 12.80
CA ILE A 55 3.94 9.01 13.22
C ILE A 55 2.71 8.11 12.99
N ALA A 56 2.65 7.37 11.89
CA ALA A 56 1.53 6.49 11.58
C ALA A 56 1.37 5.38 12.65
N VAL A 57 2.47 4.78 13.12
CA VAL A 57 2.44 3.76 14.17
C VAL A 57 2.00 4.35 15.50
N ILE A 58 2.61 5.49 15.91
CA ILE A 58 2.25 6.19 17.15
C ILE A 58 0.77 6.58 17.13
N TYR A 59 0.32 7.13 15.99
CA TYR A 59 -1.08 7.52 15.80
C TYR A 59 -2.03 6.32 15.96
N ALA A 60 -1.74 5.18 15.35
CA ALA A 60 -2.55 3.98 15.46
C ALA A 60 -2.65 3.50 16.92
N VAL A 61 -1.53 3.45 17.65
CA VAL A 61 -1.50 3.10 19.08
C VAL A 61 -2.35 4.09 19.91
N VAL A 62 -2.22 5.39 19.66
CA VAL A 62 -3.00 6.42 20.37
C VAL A 62 -4.48 6.27 20.08
N LEU A 63 -4.88 6.06 18.81
CA LEU A 63 -6.29 5.86 18.44
C LEU A 63 -6.85 4.60 19.11
N ALA A 64 -6.11 3.49 19.09
CA ALA A 64 -6.52 2.25 19.76
C ALA A 64 -6.77 2.49 21.26
N LEU A 65 -5.83 3.12 21.96
CA LEU A 65 -5.93 3.36 23.42
C LEU A 65 -7.07 4.33 23.77
N VAL A 66 -7.15 5.47 23.07
CA VAL A 66 -8.22 6.49 23.31
C VAL A 66 -9.60 5.93 22.95
N GLY A 67 -9.66 5.00 22.00
CA GLY A 67 -10.90 4.38 21.55
C GLY A 67 -11.41 3.22 22.41
N LEU A 68 -10.64 2.71 23.39
CA LEU A 68 -11.08 1.58 24.23
C LEU A 68 -12.45 1.77 24.92
N PRO A 69 -12.76 2.94 25.51
CA PRO A 69 -14.09 3.17 26.08
C PRO A 69 -15.21 3.06 25.04
N GLN A 70 -14.95 3.51 23.80
CA GLN A 70 -15.90 3.41 22.70
C GLN A 70 -16.18 1.95 22.33
N ILE A 71 -15.16 1.11 22.24
CA ILE A 71 -15.29 -0.34 22.00
C ILE A 71 -16.13 -0.97 23.11
N TRP A 72 -15.81 -0.67 24.36
CA TRP A 72 -16.52 -1.23 25.53
C TRP A 72 -18.00 -0.88 25.53
N ASN A 73 -18.34 0.38 25.28
CA ASN A 73 -19.72 0.87 25.24
C ASN A 73 -20.54 0.22 24.12
N HIS A 74 -19.90 -0.15 23.00
CA HIS A 74 -20.57 -0.73 21.83
C HIS A 74 -20.26 -2.22 21.63
N ARG A 75 -19.75 -2.91 22.65
CA ARG A 75 -19.35 -4.33 22.55
C ARG A 75 -20.46 -5.26 22.06
N GLN A 76 -21.70 -5.05 22.48
CA GLN A 76 -22.81 -5.88 22.03
C GLN A 76 -23.08 -5.78 20.54
N PHE A 77 -22.95 -4.58 19.95
CA PHE A 77 -23.01 -4.37 18.52
C PHE A 77 -21.87 -5.08 17.79
N LEU A 78 -20.63 -4.91 18.27
CA LEU A 78 -19.43 -5.48 17.67
C LEU A 78 -19.47 -7.01 17.65
N TRP A 79 -19.87 -7.64 18.75
CA TRP A 79 -19.96 -9.09 18.85
C TRP A 79 -21.02 -9.72 17.94
N ARG A 80 -21.98 -8.96 17.43
CA ARG A 80 -22.96 -9.43 16.43
C ARG A 80 -22.38 -9.46 15.00
N GLN A 81 -21.19 -8.91 14.76
CA GLN A 81 -20.63 -8.76 13.44
C GLN A 81 -19.69 -9.93 13.10
N LYS A 82 -20.03 -10.75 12.08
CA LYS A 82 -19.19 -11.88 11.63
C LYS A 82 -17.76 -11.46 11.25
N VAL A 83 -17.61 -10.27 10.63
CA VAL A 83 -16.29 -9.73 10.24
C VAL A 83 -15.41 -9.49 11.46
N VAL A 84 -15.98 -9.01 12.58
CA VAL A 84 -15.25 -8.80 13.84
C VAL A 84 -14.72 -10.12 14.40
N TRP A 85 -15.53 -11.17 14.37
CA TRP A 85 -15.10 -12.51 14.82
C TRP A 85 -14.00 -13.09 13.95
N LEU A 86 -14.12 -12.99 12.61
CA LEU A 86 -13.10 -13.50 11.70
C LEU A 86 -11.78 -12.76 11.87
N LEU A 87 -11.83 -11.43 12.03
CA LEU A 87 -10.64 -10.64 12.31
C LEU A 87 -10.05 -10.95 13.68
N ALA A 88 -10.88 -11.14 14.71
CA ALA A 88 -10.43 -11.57 16.05
C ALA A 88 -9.76 -12.94 16.01
N MET A 89 -10.32 -13.90 15.26
CA MET A 89 -9.70 -15.22 15.07
C MET A 89 -8.38 -15.12 14.34
N PHE A 90 -8.28 -14.28 13.28
CA PHE A 90 -7.03 -14.08 12.56
C PHE A 90 -5.94 -13.46 13.46
N VAL A 91 -6.29 -12.44 14.25
CA VAL A 91 -5.35 -11.81 15.21
C VAL A 91 -5.00 -12.77 16.35
N GLY A 92 -5.99 -13.49 16.88
CA GLY A 92 -5.77 -14.53 17.89
C GLY A 92 -4.81 -15.62 17.40
N TRP A 93 -4.93 -16.01 16.14
CA TRP A 93 -4.01 -16.97 15.51
C TRP A 93 -2.59 -16.42 15.35
N ASN A 94 -2.45 -15.12 15.00
CA ASN A 94 -1.15 -14.45 15.01
C ASN A 94 -0.50 -14.49 16.41
N LEU A 95 -1.26 -14.18 17.47
CA LEU A 95 -0.77 -14.23 18.85
C LEU A 95 -0.37 -15.65 19.26
N LEU A 96 -1.17 -16.66 18.94
CA LEU A 96 -0.85 -18.06 19.22
C LEU A 96 0.40 -18.54 18.47
N SER A 97 0.65 -18.02 17.27
CA SER A 97 1.82 -18.38 16.47
C SER A 97 3.16 -18.00 17.13
N ILE A 98 3.16 -17.07 18.10
CA ILE A 98 4.35 -16.64 18.85
C ILE A 98 5.00 -17.85 19.56
N ILE A 99 4.19 -18.76 20.09
CA ILE A 99 4.66 -19.93 20.88
C ILE A 99 5.58 -20.84 20.07
N ARG A 100 5.35 -20.90 18.74
CA ARG A 100 6.10 -21.79 17.82
C ARG A 100 7.02 -21.03 16.88
N SER A 101 7.16 -19.73 17.10
CA SER A 101 7.91 -18.88 16.20
C SER A 101 9.41 -19.17 16.18
N VAL A 102 9.98 -19.20 14.99
CA VAL A 102 11.45 -19.20 14.79
C VAL A 102 12.10 -17.86 15.16
N ASN A 103 11.30 -16.78 15.29
CA ASN A 103 11.72 -15.45 15.72
C ASN A 103 10.68 -14.85 16.68
N PRO A 104 10.66 -15.27 17.97
CA PRO A 104 9.61 -14.86 18.92
C PRO A 104 9.49 -13.34 19.09
N LEU A 105 10.62 -12.62 19.14
CA LEU A 105 10.62 -11.17 19.33
C LEU A 105 9.92 -10.44 18.17
N ARG A 106 10.24 -10.84 16.93
CA ARG A 106 9.58 -10.28 15.74
C ARG A 106 8.11 -10.68 15.68
N SER A 107 7.78 -11.90 16.10
CA SER A 107 6.39 -12.35 16.18
C SER A 107 5.57 -11.56 17.18
N ILE A 108 6.12 -11.21 18.35
CA ILE A 108 5.47 -10.33 19.32
C ILE A 108 5.20 -8.96 18.68
N LEU A 109 6.18 -8.40 17.97
CA LEU A 109 6.02 -7.11 17.28
C LEU A 109 4.91 -7.16 16.22
N VAL A 110 4.98 -8.13 15.30
CA VAL A 110 4.02 -8.25 14.20
C VAL A 110 2.61 -8.54 14.72
N SER A 111 2.47 -9.45 15.68
CA SER A 111 1.18 -9.77 16.29
C SER A 111 0.63 -8.60 17.11
N GLY A 112 1.52 -7.82 17.76
CA GLY A 112 1.16 -6.58 18.45
C GLY A 112 0.58 -5.54 17.48
N LEU A 113 1.22 -5.34 16.31
CA LEU A 113 0.72 -4.42 15.29
C LEU A 113 -0.62 -4.88 14.70
N TRP A 114 -0.82 -6.20 14.48
CA TRP A 114 -2.13 -6.74 14.10
C TRP A 114 -3.19 -6.50 15.17
N SER A 115 -2.81 -6.57 16.45
CA SER A 115 -3.71 -6.28 17.57
C SER A 115 -4.10 -4.80 17.61
N VAL A 116 -3.16 -3.89 17.37
CA VAL A 116 -3.42 -2.44 17.23
C VAL A 116 -4.39 -2.18 16.07
N LEU A 117 -4.12 -2.73 14.88
CA LEU A 117 -5.01 -2.62 13.72
C LEU A 117 -6.41 -3.16 13.99
N PHE A 118 -6.52 -4.26 14.72
CA PHE A 118 -7.81 -4.81 15.13
C PHE A 118 -8.56 -3.86 16.05
N LEU A 119 -7.90 -3.30 17.05
CA LEU A 119 -8.49 -2.31 17.95
C LEU A 119 -8.93 -1.05 17.18
N ASP A 120 -8.09 -0.54 16.28
CA ASP A 120 -8.44 0.61 15.44
C ASP A 120 -9.66 0.34 14.57
N PHE A 121 -9.73 -0.86 13.96
CA PHE A 121 -10.92 -1.28 13.23
C PHE A 121 -12.17 -1.29 14.13
N LEU A 122 -12.07 -1.85 15.34
CA LEU A 122 -13.18 -1.87 16.30
C LEU A 122 -13.61 -0.45 16.70
N VAL A 123 -12.64 0.46 16.96
CA VAL A 123 -12.91 1.86 17.27
C VAL A 123 -13.72 2.51 16.15
N ILE A 124 -13.20 2.48 14.91
CA ILE A 124 -13.84 3.11 13.76
C ILE A 124 -15.22 2.50 13.51
N TYR A 125 -15.29 1.17 13.56
CA TYR A 125 -16.52 0.43 13.27
C TYR A 125 -17.60 0.62 14.31
N SER A 126 -17.25 0.90 15.58
CA SER A 126 -18.19 1.15 16.67
C SER A 126 -18.74 2.57 16.72
N LEU A 127 -18.20 3.53 15.94
CA LEU A 127 -18.63 4.92 15.97
C LEU A 127 -20.07 5.08 15.43
N PRO A 128 -21.05 5.55 16.26
CA PRO A 128 -22.41 5.82 15.78
C PRO A 128 -22.44 6.96 14.75
N SER A 129 -21.55 7.93 14.92
CA SER A 129 -21.40 9.12 14.07
C SER A 129 -20.69 8.85 12.75
N LEU A 130 -20.17 7.64 12.51
CA LEU A 130 -19.37 7.33 11.32
C LEU A 130 -20.08 7.72 10.02
N LYS A 131 -21.39 7.51 9.93
CA LYS A 131 -22.19 7.95 8.77
C LYS A 131 -22.06 9.46 8.48
N LYS A 132 -22.09 10.30 9.53
CA LYS A 132 -21.92 11.75 9.39
C LYS A 132 -20.49 12.16 9.04
N MET A 133 -19.51 11.31 9.36
CA MET A 133 -18.08 11.54 9.11
C MET A 133 -17.64 11.10 7.72
N ILE A 134 -18.44 10.33 6.97
CA ILE A 134 -18.05 9.78 5.66
C ILE A 134 -17.62 10.89 4.69
N SER A 135 -18.47 11.91 4.49
CA SER A 135 -18.16 13.01 3.56
C SER A 135 -16.88 13.78 3.93
N PRO A 136 -16.69 14.24 5.18
CA PRO A 136 -15.41 14.85 5.55
C PRO A 136 -14.23 13.90 5.47
N LEU A 137 -14.37 12.62 5.83
CA LEU A 137 -13.30 11.63 5.70
C LEU A 137 -12.87 11.45 4.25
N VAL A 138 -13.82 11.28 3.33
CA VAL A 138 -13.54 11.16 1.89
C VAL A 138 -12.85 12.44 1.38
N ARG A 139 -13.34 13.61 1.77
CA ARG A 139 -12.74 14.89 1.36
C ARG A 139 -11.30 15.02 1.89
N ILE A 140 -11.06 14.74 3.16
CA ILE A 140 -9.72 14.79 3.75
C ILE A 140 -8.81 13.77 3.06
N THR A 141 -9.28 12.55 2.81
CA THR A 141 -8.53 11.51 2.10
C THR A 141 -8.07 11.99 0.72
N ILE A 142 -8.99 12.55 -0.08
CA ILE A 142 -8.67 13.05 -1.43
C ILE A 142 -7.71 14.24 -1.34
N THR A 143 -8.01 15.24 -0.49
CA THR A 143 -7.19 16.45 -0.36
C THR A 143 -5.77 16.12 0.09
N THR A 144 -5.62 15.22 1.07
CA THR A 144 -4.29 14.79 1.54
C THR A 144 -3.56 14.01 0.45
N ALA A 145 -4.25 13.13 -0.27
CA ALA A 145 -3.64 12.38 -1.39
C ALA A 145 -3.16 13.33 -2.50
N VAL A 146 -3.90 14.40 -2.81
CA VAL A 146 -3.49 15.44 -3.77
C VAL A 146 -2.25 16.19 -3.26
N ALA A 147 -2.26 16.60 -1.99
CA ALA A 147 -1.11 17.29 -1.40
C ALA A 147 0.16 16.41 -1.43
N MET A 148 0.01 15.12 -1.11
CA MET A 148 1.10 14.16 -1.15
C MET A 148 1.53 13.83 -2.59
N SER A 149 0.62 13.88 -3.56
CA SER A 149 0.95 13.72 -4.98
C SER A 149 1.77 14.91 -5.49
N LEU A 150 1.42 16.13 -5.09
CA LEU A 150 2.22 17.31 -5.39
C LEU A 150 3.62 17.22 -4.75
N LEU A 151 3.69 16.79 -3.50
CA LEU A 151 4.98 16.53 -2.83
C LEU A 151 5.82 15.51 -3.61
N ALA A 152 5.21 14.40 -4.07
CA ALA A 152 5.88 13.38 -4.85
C ALA A 152 6.44 13.94 -6.18
N ILE A 153 5.68 14.77 -6.87
CA ILE A 153 6.15 15.46 -8.09
C ILE A 153 7.33 16.37 -7.77
N VAL A 154 7.25 17.15 -6.68
CA VAL A 154 8.36 18.00 -6.23
C VAL A 154 9.60 17.17 -5.88
N GLN A 155 9.43 16.02 -5.20
CA GLN A 155 10.55 15.10 -4.90
C GLN A 155 11.25 14.63 -6.17
N VAL A 156 10.51 14.28 -7.23
CA VAL A 156 11.09 13.84 -8.51
C VAL A 156 11.87 14.98 -9.18
N VAL A 157 11.25 16.15 -9.30
CA VAL A 157 11.88 17.32 -9.94
C VAL A 157 13.12 17.73 -9.17
N TYR A 158 13.00 17.88 -7.86
CA TYR A 158 14.07 18.38 -7.00
C TYR A 158 15.22 17.35 -6.89
N GLY A 159 14.89 16.08 -6.67
CA GLY A 159 15.88 15.01 -6.57
C GLY A 159 16.58 14.71 -7.88
N ALA A 160 15.93 14.93 -9.04
CA ALA A 160 16.55 14.76 -10.36
C ALA A 160 17.62 15.81 -10.63
N TRP A 161 17.37 17.08 -10.22
CA TRP A 161 18.28 18.19 -10.47
C TRP A 161 19.34 18.38 -9.39
N PHE A 162 19.00 18.17 -8.12
CA PHE A 162 19.84 18.51 -6.97
C PHE A 162 20.32 17.31 -6.17
N ASP A 163 19.98 16.09 -6.61
CA ASP A 163 20.31 14.86 -5.89
C ASP A 163 19.84 14.86 -4.42
N TRP A 164 18.73 15.56 -4.16
CA TRP A 164 18.22 15.78 -2.83
C TRP A 164 16.72 15.47 -2.74
N GLY A 165 16.30 14.75 -1.71
CA GLY A 165 14.91 14.58 -1.33
C GLY A 165 14.59 15.48 -0.12
N LEU A 166 13.31 15.76 0.10
CA LEU A 166 12.87 16.55 1.25
C LEU A 166 13.18 15.88 2.59
N CYS A 167 13.46 14.59 2.59
CA CYS A 167 13.97 13.86 3.75
C CYS A 167 14.99 12.81 3.29
N ASN A 168 16.03 12.58 4.12
CA ASN A 168 16.99 11.51 3.88
C ASN A 168 16.28 10.16 3.85
N GLY A 169 16.47 9.38 2.78
CA GLY A 169 15.86 8.07 2.60
C GLY A 169 14.40 8.07 2.14
N CYS A 170 13.76 9.24 1.91
CA CYS A 170 12.39 9.32 1.39
C CYS A 170 12.31 9.27 -0.14
N VAL A 171 13.38 9.01 -0.83
CA VAL A 171 13.41 8.83 -2.29
C VAL A 171 14.24 7.62 -2.63
N ALA A 172 13.70 6.76 -3.47
CA ALA A 172 14.43 5.65 -4.04
C ALA A 172 14.96 6.07 -5.43
N ARG A 173 16.12 5.55 -5.80
CA ARG A 173 16.64 5.70 -7.16
C ARG A 173 16.48 4.39 -7.91
N GLY A 174 15.98 4.49 -9.11
CA GLY A 174 15.85 3.36 -10.01
C GLY A 174 15.70 3.84 -11.43
N PHE A 175 16.20 3.10 -12.40
CA PHE A 175 16.13 3.45 -13.82
C PHE A 175 16.73 4.82 -14.17
N GLY A 176 17.60 5.37 -13.35
CA GLY A 176 18.22 6.66 -13.62
C GLY A 176 17.50 7.88 -13.10
N PHE A 177 16.41 7.72 -12.42
CA PHE A 177 15.72 8.84 -11.84
C PHE A 177 15.18 8.56 -10.45
N VAL A 178 14.75 9.63 -9.81
CA VAL A 178 14.18 9.61 -8.48
C VAL A 178 12.77 9.05 -8.54
N ARG A 179 12.53 8.02 -7.75
CA ARG A 179 11.21 7.44 -7.51
C ARG A 179 10.67 8.02 -6.21
N PRO A 180 9.58 8.80 -6.24
CA PRO A 180 9.08 9.44 -5.04
C PRO A 180 8.43 8.42 -4.11
N SER A 181 8.67 8.57 -2.82
CA SER A 181 7.98 7.81 -1.76
C SER A 181 7.12 8.67 -0.85
N GLY A 182 7.05 9.98 -1.08
CA GLY A 182 6.43 10.91 -0.16
C GLY A 182 7.15 10.85 1.19
N PHE A 183 6.42 10.47 2.23
CA PHE A 183 6.98 10.17 3.56
C PHE A 183 6.84 8.68 3.92
N ALA A 184 6.62 7.80 2.92
CA ALA A 184 6.66 6.36 3.10
C ALA A 184 8.08 5.82 2.90
N ILE A 185 8.33 4.60 3.40
CA ILE A 185 9.65 3.96 3.32
C ILE A 185 10.07 3.65 1.88
N GLU A 186 9.09 3.35 1.02
CA GLU A 186 9.33 2.96 -0.36
C GLU A 186 8.24 3.51 -1.30
N PRO A 187 8.56 3.72 -2.59
CA PRO A 187 7.59 4.15 -3.59
C PRO A 187 6.36 3.25 -3.72
N GLN A 188 6.51 1.94 -3.48
CA GLN A 188 5.39 1.00 -3.54
C GLN A 188 4.37 1.23 -2.42
N PHE A 189 4.79 1.64 -1.23
CA PHE A 189 3.89 1.98 -0.13
C PHE A 189 3.13 3.27 -0.42
N PHE A 190 3.82 4.27 -0.95
CA PHE A 190 3.20 5.49 -1.42
C PHE A 190 2.14 5.21 -2.50
N GLY A 191 2.48 4.40 -3.52
CA GLY A 191 1.53 3.98 -4.55
C GLY A 191 0.31 3.25 -3.98
N SER A 192 0.50 2.44 -2.95
CA SER A 192 -0.60 1.71 -2.28
C SER A 192 -1.58 2.64 -1.57
N LEU A 193 -1.08 3.74 -0.97
CA LEU A 193 -1.94 4.76 -0.34
C LEU A 193 -2.79 5.53 -1.35
N LEU A 194 -2.36 5.61 -2.61
CA LEU A 194 -3.11 6.27 -3.68
C LEU A 194 -4.26 5.43 -4.23
N ILE A 195 -4.32 4.11 -3.98
CA ILE A 195 -5.37 3.23 -4.52
C ILE A 195 -6.77 3.73 -4.12
N ALA A 196 -7.02 3.89 -2.83
CA ALA A 196 -8.33 4.28 -2.34
C ALA A 196 -8.79 5.67 -2.83
N PRO A 197 -7.99 6.75 -2.71
CA PRO A 197 -8.42 8.08 -3.18
C PRO A 197 -8.62 8.15 -4.70
N ILE A 198 -7.81 7.45 -5.50
CA ILE A 198 -8.02 7.37 -6.96
C ILE A 198 -9.38 6.71 -7.25
N LEU A 199 -9.70 5.59 -6.61
CA LEU A 199 -10.96 4.90 -6.82
C LEU A 199 -12.18 5.69 -6.32
N LEU A 200 -12.03 6.46 -5.23
CA LEU A 200 -13.09 7.35 -4.74
C LEU A 200 -13.39 8.46 -5.75
N VAL A 201 -12.36 9.11 -6.31
CA VAL A 201 -12.54 10.17 -7.31
C VAL A 201 -13.06 9.60 -8.61
N SER A 202 -12.52 8.47 -9.09
CA SER A 202 -13.02 7.78 -10.29
C SER A 202 -14.50 7.43 -10.16
N TYR A 203 -14.94 6.98 -8.98
CA TYR A 203 -16.34 6.68 -8.73
C TYR A 203 -17.24 7.91 -8.87
N ARG A 204 -16.80 9.08 -8.37
CA ARG A 204 -17.54 10.34 -8.52
C ARG A 204 -17.65 10.77 -9.99
N LEU A 205 -16.56 10.61 -10.76
CA LEU A 205 -16.56 10.86 -12.20
C LEU A 205 -17.56 9.95 -12.92
N LEU A 206 -17.53 8.65 -12.64
CA LEU A 206 -18.42 7.68 -13.27
C LEU A 206 -19.90 7.93 -12.95
N GLN A 207 -20.20 8.55 -11.82
CA GLN A 207 -21.55 8.95 -11.44
C GLN A 207 -22.00 10.32 -11.99
N ASN A 208 -21.20 10.98 -12.81
CA ASN A 208 -21.45 12.35 -13.30
C ASN A 208 -21.59 13.41 -12.18
N LYS A 209 -20.98 13.18 -11.04
CA LYS A 209 -20.96 14.08 -9.86
C LYS A 209 -19.63 14.80 -9.70
N ALA A 210 -18.72 14.65 -10.65
CA ALA A 210 -17.38 15.20 -10.57
C ALA A 210 -17.34 16.70 -10.84
N THR A 211 -16.52 17.37 -10.09
CA THR A 211 -16.13 18.77 -10.27
C THR A 211 -14.83 18.86 -11.08
N LYS A 212 -14.46 20.09 -11.50
CA LYS A 212 -13.14 20.34 -12.11
C LYS A 212 -12.01 19.95 -11.15
N TYR A 213 -12.22 20.14 -9.84
CA TYR A 213 -11.26 19.73 -8.82
C TYR A 213 -11.04 18.21 -8.82
N ASP A 214 -12.07 17.42 -8.99
CA ASP A 214 -11.94 15.95 -9.03
C ASP A 214 -11.10 15.48 -10.23
N ILE A 215 -11.27 16.10 -11.39
CA ILE A 215 -10.48 15.77 -12.59
C ILE A 215 -9.01 16.09 -12.35
N ILE A 216 -8.70 17.30 -11.85
CA ILE A 216 -7.33 17.71 -11.54
C ILE A 216 -6.73 16.79 -10.48
N SER A 217 -7.49 16.46 -9.44
CA SER A 217 -7.06 15.54 -8.38
C SER A 217 -6.70 14.16 -8.94
N LEU A 218 -7.53 13.61 -9.82
CA LEU A 218 -7.27 12.32 -10.45
C LEU A 218 -6.01 12.35 -11.31
N CYS A 219 -5.84 13.41 -12.14
CA CYS A 219 -4.62 13.60 -12.92
C CYS A 219 -3.37 13.62 -12.05
N LEU A 220 -3.36 14.45 -10.99
CA LEU A 220 -2.20 14.60 -10.10
C LEU A 220 -1.86 13.29 -9.38
N MET A 221 -2.87 12.61 -8.83
CA MET A 221 -2.68 11.33 -8.14
C MET A 221 -2.18 10.24 -9.09
N PHE A 222 -2.68 10.22 -10.34
CA PHE A 222 -2.26 9.19 -11.29
C PHE A 222 -0.87 9.47 -11.85
N VAL A 223 -0.49 10.73 -12.09
CA VAL A 223 0.89 11.11 -12.41
C VAL A 223 1.84 10.72 -11.28
N ALA A 224 1.49 11.04 -10.04
CA ALA A 224 2.31 10.66 -8.88
C ALA A 224 2.45 9.14 -8.75
N LEU A 225 1.37 8.38 -8.94
CA LEU A 225 1.37 6.92 -8.97
C LEU A 225 2.32 6.38 -10.05
N TYR A 226 2.24 6.92 -11.27
CA TYR A 226 3.13 6.56 -12.37
C TYR A 226 4.59 6.80 -12.01
N LEU A 227 4.92 7.98 -11.46
CA LEU A 227 6.29 8.36 -11.09
C LEU A 227 6.90 7.44 -10.01
N THR A 228 6.07 6.76 -9.21
CA THR A 228 6.58 5.76 -8.25
C THR A 228 7.20 4.55 -8.94
N LEU A 229 6.85 4.27 -10.19
CA LEU A 229 7.17 3.04 -10.92
C LEU A 229 6.81 1.77 -10.14
N SER A 230 5.80 1.87 -9.28
CA SER A 230 5.27 0.74 -8.53
C SER A 230 4.33 -0.06 -9.42
N ARG A 231 4.87 -1.12 -10.05
CA ARG A 231 4.10 -2.00 -10.95
C ARG A 231 2.85 -2.57 -10.29
N GLY A 232 2.99 -3.04 -9.06
CA GLY A 232 1.87 -3.61 -8.31
C GLY A 232 0.74 -2.61 -8.09
N ALA A 233 1.06 -1.39 -7.63
CA ALA A 233 0.05 -0.35 -7.38
C ALA A 233 -0.59 0.14 -8.70
N LEU A 234 0.20 0.28 -9.77
CA LEU A 234 -0.31 0.69 -11.07
C LEU A 234 -1.30 -0.34 -11.64
N TYR A 235 -0.92 -1.62 -11.66
CA TYR A 235 -1.79 -2.69 -12.17
C TYR A 235 -3.03 -2.86 -11.29
N ALA A 236 -2.88 -2.73 -9.98
CA ALA A 236 -3.99 -2.81 -9.03
C ALA A 236 -5.02 -1.69 -9.29
N VAL A 237 -4.56 -0.45 -9.48
CA VAL A 237 -5.45 0.69 -9.79
C VAL A 237 -6.10 0.51 -11.15
N MET A 238 -5.34 0.16 -12.20
CA MET A 238 -5.89 -0.03 -13.54
C MET A 238 -6.97 -1.11 -13.58
N ALA A 239 -6.70 -2.28 -12.99
CA ALA A 239 -7.66 -3.37 -12.90
C ALA A 239 -8.90 -2.98 -12.08
N ALA A 240 -8.70 -2.29 -10.95
CA ALA A 240 -9.79 -1.85 -10.09
C ALA A 240 -10.67 -0.80 -10.77
N VAL A 241 -10.09 0.17 -11.49
CA VAL A 241 -10.84 1.16 -12.27
C VAL A 241 -11.62 0.50 -13.40
N LEU A 242 -11.02 -0.46 -14.10
CA LEU A 242 -11.74 -1.21 -15.15
C LEU A 242 -12.97 -1.92 -14.58
N VAL A 243 -12.82 -2.64 -13.48
CA VAL A 243 -13.95 -3.30 -12.80
C VAL A 243 -14.97 -2.27 -12.33
N GLN A 244 -14.54 -1.10 -11.84
CA GLN A 244 -15.42 -0.02 -11.41
C GLN A 244 -16.27 0.53 -12.59
N VAL A 245 -15.66 0.74 -13.75
CA VAL A 245 -16.36 1.16 -14.96
C VAL A 245 -17.44 0.14 -15.35
N VAL A 246 -17.09 -1.15 -15.39
CA VAL A 246 -18.03 -2.23 -15.72
C VAL A 246 -19.20 -2.28 -14.72
N LEU A 247 -18.91 -2.21 -13.42
CA LEU A 247 -19.93 -2.32 -12.37
C LEU A 247 -20.85 -1.08 -12.33
N VAL A 248 -20.33 0.11 -12.61
CA VAL A 248 -21.15 1.32 -12.72
C VAL A 248 -22.01 1.25 -13.96
N HIS A 249 -21.46 0.80 -15.10
CA HIS A 249 -22.23 0.62 -16.33
C HIS A 249 -23.46 -0.30 -16.13
N TRP A 250 -23.28 -1.45 -15.50
CA TRP A 250 -24.39 -2.38 -15.25
C TRP A 250 -25.49 -1.82 -14.34
N ARG A 251 -25.21 -0.75 -13.59
CA ARG A 251 -26.16 -0.13 -12.66
C ARG A 251 -26.84 1.13 -13.19
N THR A 252 -26.18 1.86 -14.10
CA THR A 252 -26.66 3.14 -14.59
C THR A 252 -26.85 3.07 -16.11
N SER A 253 -28.09 3.17 -16.57
CA SER A 253 -28.41 3.07 -18.01
C SER A 253 -28.07 4.31 -18.84
N THR A 254 -27.69 5.44 -18.21
CA THR A 254 -27.54 6.73 -18.89
C THR A 254 -26.12 7.30 -18.76
N ASN A 255 -25.58 7.75 -19.92
CA ASN A 255 -24.33 8.54 -20.00
C ASN A 255 -23.03 7.90 -19.45
N TRP A 256 -23.05 6.60 -19.11
CA TRP A 256 -21.87 5.90 -18.60
C TRP A 256 -20.68 5.97 -19.59
N LEU A 257 -20.94 5.93 -20.88
CA LEU A 257 -19.90 5.97 -21.91
C LEU A 257 -19.09 7.27 -21.83
N ARG A 258 -19.77 8.42 -21.69
CA ARG A 258 -19.09 9.71 -21.53
C ARG A 258 -18.20 9.73 -20.28
N SER A 259 -18.71 9.22 -19.16
CA SER A 259 -17.96 9.19 -17.90
C SER A 259 -16.81 8.20 -17.94
N ALA A 260 -17.01 7.02 -18.52
CA ALA A 260 -15.97 6.04 -18.76
C ALA A 260 -14.87 6.60 -19.68
N THR A 261 -15.27 7.23 -20.79
CA THR A 261 -14.32 7.91 -21.69
C THR A 261 -13.52 8.97 -20.95
N MET A 262 -14.15 9.79 -20.10
CA MET A 262 -13.45 10.80 -19.32
C MET A 262 -12.42 10.17 -18.37
N VAL A 263 -12.78 9.11 -17.64
CA VAL A 263 -11.84 8.40 -16.75
C VAL A 263 -10.69 7.81 -17.57
N ILE A 264 -10.98 7.13 -18.67
CA ILE A 264 -9.96 6.56 -19.56
C ILE A 264 -9.03 7.64 -20.11
N VAL A 265 -9.58 8.76 -20.59
CA VAL A 265 -8.78 9.89 -21.12
C VAL A 265 -7.88 10.47 -20.05
N VAL A 266 -8.37 10.64 -18.81
CA VAL A 266 -7.53 11.10 -17.69
C VAL A 266 -6.43 10.10 -17.38
N LEU A 267 -6.73 8.80 -17.32
CA LEU A 267 -5.74 7.76 -17.05
C LEU A 267 -4.69 7.66 -18.17
N VAL A 268 -5.14 7.60 -19.41
CA VAL A 268 -4.26 7.52 -20.59
C VAL A 268 -3.44 8.82 -20.74
N GLY A 269 -4.07 9.97 -20.57
CA GLY A 269 -3.40 11.27 -20.62
C GLY A 269 -2.34 11.42 -19.52
N SER A 270 -2.65 11.01 -18.29
CA SER A 270 -1.69 11.01 -17.18
C SER A 270 -0.55 10.03 -17.41
N PHE A 271 -0.85 8.86 -17.97
CA PHE A 271 0.15 7.88 -18.37
C PHE A 271 1.06 8.42 -19.49
N ALA A 272 0.46 9.00 -20.55
CA ALA A 272 1.20 9.61 -21.65
C ALA A 272 2.08 10.78 -21.16
N PHE A 273 1.54 11.63 -20.25
CA PHE A 273 2.32 12.69 -19.62
C PHE A 273 3.50 12.12 -18.81
N GLY A 274 3.27 11.08 -18.03
CA GLY A 274 4.32 10.40 -17.30
C GLY A 274 5.38 9.78 -18.22
N MET A 275 4.95 9.16 -19.33
CA MET A 275 5.86 8.63 -20.38
C MET A 275 6.67 9.76 -21.05
N MET A 276 6.03 10.88 -21.37
CA MET A 276 6.71 12.05 -21.93
C MET A 276 7.74 12.60 -20.95
N TRP A 277 7.36 12.75 -19.68
CA TRP A 277 8.27 13.14 -18.61
C TRP A 277 9.46 12.19 -18.50
N HIS A 278 9.18 10.90 -18.54
CA HIS A 278 10.17 9.84 -18.58
C HIS A 278 11.08 9.99 -19.82
N GLY A 279 10.51 10.22 -21.00
CA GLY A 279 11.25 10.42 -22.25
C GLY A 279 12.21 11.62 -22.20
N VAL A 280 11.81 12.72 -21.56
CA VAL A 280 12.72 13.87 -21.35
C VAL A 280 13.95 13.46 -20.53
N PHE A 281 13.76 12.63 -19.50
CA PHE A 281 14.89 12.12 -18.71
C PHE A 281 15.66 11.00 -19.41
N THR A 282 15.00 10.21 -20.29
CA THR A 282 15.66 9.12 -21.02
C THR A 282 16.49 9.59 -22.20
N GLN A 283 16.18 10.75 -22.79
CA GLN A 283 17.10 11.38 -23.75
C GLN A 283 18.44 11.74 -23.11
N LEU A 284 18.42 11.96 -21.79
CA LEU A 284 19.64 12.06 -20.98
C LEU A 284 20.24 10.68 -20.62
N ASN A 285 19.46 9.60 -20.81
CA ASN A 285 19.91 8.23 -20.51
C ASN A 285 19.11 7.18 -21.31
N PRO A 286 19.55 6.81 -22.53
CA PRO A 286 18.81 6.00 -23.50
C PRO A 286 18.46 4.57 -23.03
N ARG A 287 19.07 4.07 -21.92
CA ARG A 287 18.87 2.70 -21.41
C ARG A 287 17.55 2.48 -20.67
N VAL A 288 16.74 3.52 -20.49
CA VAL A 288 15.48 3.44 -19.73
C VAL A 288 14.27 3.06 -20.59
N ALA A 289 14.36 3.20 -21.92
CA ALA A 289 13.24 2.98 -22.86
C ALA A 289 12.73 1.51 -22.89
N ASP A 290 13.60 0.54 -22.59
CA ASP A 290 13.24 -0.90 -22.63
C ASP A 290 12.37 -1.37 -21.45
N GLY A 291 12.10 -0.47 -20.51
CA GLY A 291 11.55 -0.85 -19.21
C GLY A 291 10.08 -1.30 -19.19
N PHE A 292 9.22 -0.90 -20.13
CA PHE A 292 7.78 -1.18 -20.01
C PHE A 292 7.43 -2.63 -20.39
N TYR A 293 7.92 -3.10 -21.52
CA TYR A 293 7.71 -4.49 -21.95
C TYR A 293 8.36 -5.46 -20.96
N GLN A 294 9.60 -5.20 -20.58
CA GLN A 294 10.29 -5.97 -19.54
C GLN A 294 9.52 -5.95 -18.22
N SER A 295 8.89 -4.84 -17.86
CA SER A 295 8.08 -4.73 -16.66
C SER A 295 6.87 -5.68 -16.69
N ILE A 296 6.19 -5.81 -17.83
CA ILE A 296 5.06 -6.73 -17.99
C ILE A 296 5.54 -8.18 -17.96
N THR A 297 6.52 -8.53 -18.78
CA THR A 297 7.04 -9.91 -18.88
C THR A 297 7.58 -10.43 -17.55
N LYS A 298 8.36 -9.61 -16.84
CA LYS A 298 8.89 -9.95 -15.53
C LYS A 298 7.83 -9.99 -14.43
N SER A 299 6.75 -9.19 -14.56
CA SER A 299 5.62 -9.27 -13.62
C SER A 299 4.84 -10.59 -13.77
N ILE A 300 4.64 -11.05 -15.00
CA ILE A 300 4.00 -12.36 -15.27
C ILE A 300 4.88 -13.48 -14.74
N ASN A 301 6.19 -13.42 -14.96
CA ASN A 301 7.13 -14.39 -14.39
C ASN A 301 7.04 -14.41 -12.86
N HIS A 302 7.06 -13.25 -12.20
CA HIS A 302 6.92 -13.17 -10.75
C HIS A 302 5.59 -13.77 -10.25
N LEU A 303 4.46 -13.40 -10.86
CA LEU A 303 3.14 -13.91 -10.45
C LEU A 303 2.99 -15.40 -10.69
N SER A 304 3.65 -15.94 -11.71
CA SER A 304 3.64 -17.38 -12.01
C SER A 304 4.69 -18.19 -11.21
N LEU A 305 5.40 -17.57 -10.28
CA LEU A 305 6.51 -18.14 -9.53
C LEU A 305 7.62 -18.72 -10.45
N GLY A 306 7.88 -18.05 -11.57
CA GLY A 306 8.88 -18.46 -12.54
C GLY A 306 8.41 -19.52 -13.56
N LYS A 307 7.14 -19.97 -13.49
CA LYS A 307 6.62 -21.01 -14.41
C LYS A 307 6.29 -20.50 -15.80
N ILE A 308 5.99 -19.20 -15.95
CA ILE A 308 5.66 -18.56 -17.23
C ILE A 308 6.71 -17.49 -17.52
N SER A 309 7.57 -17.76 -18.49
CA SER A 309 8.52 -16.77 -19.04
C SER A 309 8.07 -16.39 -20.43
N LEU A 310 7.73 -15.14 -20.65
CA LEU A 310 7.52 -14.62 -22.00
C LEU A 310 8.87 -14.33 -22.67
N PRO A 311 8.94 -14.44 -24.01
CA PRO A 311 10.20 -14.21 -24.74
C PRO A 311 10.75 -12.80 -24.45
N ASP A 312 12.06 -12.73 -24.22
CA ASP A 312 12.75 -11.46 -24.08
C ASP A 312 12.97 -10.86 -25.49
N LEU A 313 12.20 -9.83 -25.83
CA LEU A 313 12.31 -9.15 -27.12
C LEU A 313 13.41 -8.08 -27.14
N THR A 314 14.15 -7.94 -26.06
CA THR A 314 15.30 -7.02 -26.01
C THR A 314 16.45 -7.57 -26.82
N PRO A 315 17.10 -6.76 -27.68
CA PRO A 315 18.32 -7.16 -28.36
C PRO A 315 19.36 -7.56 -27.29
N GLN A 316 19.87 -8.78 -27.39
CA GLN A 316 20.97 -9.21 -26.53
C GLN A 316 22.17 -8.29 -26.78
N GLN A 317 22.53 -7.52 -25.77
CA GLN A 317 23.81 -6.83 -25.80
C GLN A 317 24.94 -7.88 -25.79
N PRO A 318 26.01 -7.68 -26.57
CA PRO A 318 27.15 -8.57 -26.54
C PRO A 318 27.68 -8.68 -25.10
N PRO A 319 28.17 -9.85 -24.71
CA PRO A 319 28.70 -10.09 -23.36
C PRO A 319 29.79 -9.05 -23.07
N GLN A 320 29.62 -8.25 -22.05
CA GLN A 320 30.73 -7.44 -21.54
C GLN A 320 31.75 -8.40 -20.94
N GLU A 321 32.91 -8.49 -21.55
CA GLU A 321 34.06 -9.17 -20.98
C GLU A 321 34.32 -8.63 -19.57
N ASN A 322 34.22 -9.52 -18.60
CA ASN A 322 34.61 -9.27 -17.22
C ASN A 322 36.13 -9.12 -17.17
N THR A 323 36.65 -7.93 -17.42
CA THR A 323 38.02 -7.60 -17.04
C THR A 323 38.06 -7.50 -15.52
N SER A 324 38.39 -8.62 -14.89
CA SER A 324 38.80 -8.72 -13.50
C SER A 324 40.15 -8.01 -13.34
N ALA A 325 40.15 -6.74 -13.02
CA ALA A 325 41.32 -6.04 -12.53
C ALA A 325 41.19 -5.86 -11.02
N ALA A 326 41.87 -6.73 -10.31
CA ALA A 326 42.20 -6.50 -8.90
C ALA A 326 43.05 -5.23 -8.80
N SER A 327 42.59 -4.21 -8.11
CA SER A 327 43.44 -3.09 -7.67
C SER A 327 42.93 -2.48 -6.36
N SER A 328 43.77 -2.70 -5.35
CA SER A 328 44.14 -1.89 -4.17
C SER A 328 43.22 -0.70 -3.78
N GLN A 329 42.76 -0.80 -2.54
CA GLN A 329 42.17 0.25 -1.76
C GLN A 329 42.95 1.56 -1.78
N GLN A 330 42.38 2.60 -2.31
CA GLN A 330 42.63 3.99 -1.93
C GLN A 330 41.29 4.64 -1.63
N ALA A 331 41.15 5.17 -0.41
CA ALA A 331 40.00 5.92 0.05
C ALA A 331 39.87 7.21 -0.78
N ILE A 332 38.93 7.20 -1.73
CA ILE A 332 38.52 8.38 -2.51
C ILE A 332 37.21 8.88 -1.94
N PRO A 333 36.96 10.21 -1.83
CA PRO A 333 35.74 10.75 -1.31
C PRO A 333 34.54 10.19 -2.09
N ALA A 334 33.52 9.80 -1.34
CA ALA A 334 32.33 9.11 -1.86
C ALA A 334 31.70 9.86 -3.05
N SER A 335 32.03 9.43 -4.25
CA SER A 335 31.24 9.78 -5.42
C SER A 335 29.82 9.28 -5.22
N PRO A 336 28.79 10.03 -5.64
CA PRO A 336 27.40 9.58 -5.53
C PRO A 336 27.28 8.19 -6.15
N PRO A 337 26.53 7.26 -5.53
CA PRO A 337 26.44 5.90 -6.01
C PRO A 337 26.01 5.90 -7.47
N LYS A 338 26.88 5.34 -8.34
CA LYS A 338 26.55 5.17 -9.76
C LYS A 338 25.20 4.46 -9.83
N ALA A 339 24.22 5.12 -10.43
CA ALA A 339 22.91 4.53 -10.62
C ALA A 339 23.08 3.22 -11.40
N VAL A 340 22.68 2.11 -10.79
CA VAL A 340 22.71 0.79 -11.43
C VAL A 340 21.56 0.72 -12.42
N PHE A 341 21.81 0.94 -13.70
CA PHE A 341 20.76 1.08 -14.72
C PHE A 341 20.43 -0.23 -15.42
N ASP A 342 21.43 -1.07 -15.67
CA ASP A 342 21.25 -2.30 -16.42
C ASP A 342 20.77 -3.43 -15.51
N GLY A 343 19.65 -4.05 -15.91
CA GLY A 343 19.14 -5.23 -15.25
C GLY A 343 18.38 -5.01 -13.92
N TYR A 344 18.15 -3.76 -13.48
CA TYR A 344 17.44 -3.53 -12.21
C TYR A 344 16.06 -4.22 -12.16
N VAL A 345 15.26 -4.13 -13.24
CA VAL A 345 13.95 -4.80 -13.29
C VAL A 345 14.11 -6.31 -13.28
N ALA A 346 15.05 -6.83 -14.06
CA ALA A 346 15.33 -8.25 -14.13
C ALA A 346 15.82 -8.77 -12.78
N LYS A 347 16.81 -8.13 -12.18
CA LYS A 347 17.39 -8.49 -10.89
C LYS A 347 16.35 -8.41 -9.76
N SER A 348 15.60 -7.30 -9.67
CA SER A 348 14.55 -7.14 -8.66
C SER A 348 13.44 -8.16 -8.82
N THR A 349 13.11 -8.59 -10.05
CA THR A 349 12.08 -9.62 -10.28
C THR A 349 12.64 -11.00 -9.95
N GLU A 350 13.88 -11.28 -10.32
CA GLU A 350 14.56 -12.53 -10.01
C GLU A 350 14.70 -12.72 -8.49
N GLU A 351 15.13 -11.69 -7.77
CA GLU A 351 15.20 -11.70 -6.30
C GLU A 351 13.85 -12.01 -5.67
N ARG A 352 12.75 -11.38 -6.17
CA ARG A 352 11.39 -11.64 -5.68
C ARG A 352 10.91 -13.05 -6.02
N THR A 353 11.21 -13.54 -7.21
CA THR A 353 10.83 -14.89 -7.63
C THR A 353 11.59 -15.92 -6.80
N ASN A 354 12.89 -15.74 -6.62
CA ASN A 354 13.72 -16.62 -5.79
C ASN A 354 13.25 -16.60 -4.34
N MET A 355 12.96 -15.42 -3.78
CA MET A 355 12.41 -15.29 -2.44
C MET A 355 11.06 -16.01 -2.29
N SER A 356 10.17 -15.89 -3.29
CA SER A 356 8.88 -16.58 -3.29
C SER A 356 9.03 -18.10 -3.39
N GLN A 357 9.97 -18.61 -4.19
CA GLN A 357 10.28 -20.03 -4.27
C GLN A 357 10.85 -20.58 -2.97
N LEU A 358 11.79 -19.84 -2.36
CA LEU A 358 12.35 -20.19 -1.04
C LEU A 358 11.25 -20.18 0.04
N ALA A 359 10.38 -19.19 0.02
CA ALA A 359 9.23 -19.11 0.92
C ALA A 359 8.30 -20.32 0.78
N LEU A 360 7.98 -20.70 -0.46
CA LEU A 360 7.18 -21.89 -0.75
C LEU A 360 7.87 -23.16 -0.23
N SER A 361 9.18 -23.29 -0.41
CA SER A 361 9.95 -24.44 0.07
C SER A 361 9.96 -24.53 1.60
N VAL A 362 10.00 -23.39 2.30
CA VAL A 362 9.88 -23.35 3.77
C VAL A 362 8.49 -23.79 4.19
N TRP A 363 7.44 -23.26 3.56
CA TRP A 363 6.05 -23.59 3.90
C TRP A 363 5.74 -25.07 3.76
N THR A 364 6.21 -25.68 2.67
CA THR A 364 5.92 -27.09 2.33
C THR A 364 6.94 -28.08 2.90
N LYS A 365 7.89 -27.65 3.73
CA LYS A 365 8.99 -28.47 4.25
C LYS A 365 8.50 -29.68 5.07
N ASN A 366 7.48 -29.48 5.90
CA ASN A 366 6.89 -30.51 6.71
C ASN A 366 5.42 -30.20 7.07
N PRO A 367 4.61 -31.20 7.48
CA PRO A 367 3.20 -31.01 7.79
C PRO A 367 2.93 -29.94 8.85
N THR A 368 3.81 -29.78 9.82
CA THR A 368 3.65 -28.78 10.90
C THR A 368 3.78 -27.37 10.35
N GLN A 369 4.78 -27.08 9.52
CA GLN A 369 4.94 -25.78 8.87
C GLN A 369 3.84 -25.51 7.87
N PHE A 370 3.39 -26.53 7.15
CA PHE A 370 2.26 -26.41 6.23
C PHE A 370 0.98 -25.99 6.96
N LEU A 371 0.67 -26.63 8.10
CA LEU A 371 -0.56 -26.35 8.85
C LEU A 371 -0.49 -25.07 9.66
N PHE A 372 0.62 -24.80 10.36
CA PHE A 372 0.70 -23.78 11.40
C PHE A 372 1.68 -22.65 11.11
N GLY A 373 2.52 -22.79 10.10
CA GLY A 373 3.55 -21.83 9.72
C GLY A 373 4.77 -21.84 10.66
N VAL A 374 5.60 -20.82 10.48
CA VAL A 374 6.86 -20.60 11.25
C VAL A 374 6.74 -19.50 12.31
N GLY A 375 5.55 -18.94 12.50
CA GLY A 375 5.24 -17.82 13.38
C GLY A 375 5.21 -16.47 12.65
N ALA A 376 4.33 -15.57 13.08
CA ALA A 376 4.14 -14.25 12.50
C ALA A 376 5.47 -13.49 12.43
N GLY A 377 5.81 -12.89 11.27
CA GLY A 377 7.08 -12.20 11.04
C GLY A 377 8.31 -13.11 10.99
N GLY A 378 8.14 -14.44 11.05
CA GLY A 378 9.24 -15.42 11.07
C GLY A 378 9.75 -15.84 9.69
N ALA A 379 9.07 -15.47 8.61
CA ALA A 379 9.38 -15.95 7.25
C ALA A 379 10.85 -15.70 6.85
N GLY A 380 11.35 -14.48 7.02
CA GLY A 380 12.73 -14.12 6.64
C GLY A 380 13.77 -14.96 7.34
N ARG A 381 13.65 -15.14 8.67
CA ARG A 381 14.56 -15.98 9.44
C ARG A 381 14.50 -17.45 9.05
N ALA A 382 13.32 -17.98 8.80
CA ALA A 382 13.15 -19.37 8.36
C ALA A 382 13.80 -19.62 6.99
N ILE A 383 13.63 -18.67 6.05
CA ILE A 383 14.26 -18.72 4.74
C ILE A 383 15.79 -18.62 4.87
N PHE A 384 16.29 -17.70 5.69
CA PHE A 384 17.72 -17.55 5.94
C PHE A 384 18.33 -18.83 6.51
N GLN A 385 17.70 -19.42 7.53
CA GLN A 385 18.16 -20.67 8.14
C GLN A 385 18.15 -21.86 7.18
N GLN A 386 17.21 -21.89 6.24
CA GLN A 386 17.10 -23.00 5.28
C GLN A 386 18.06 -22.85 4.10
N SER A 387 18.28 -21.64 3.59
CA SER A 387 18.97 -21.42 2.32
C SER A 387 20.35 -20.81 2.47
N GLY A 388 20.59 -20.02 3.53
CA GLY A 388 21.80 -19.17 3.66
C GLY A 388 21.97 -18.14 2.55
N LYS A 389 20.98 -18.02 1.65
CA LYS A 389 21.07 -17.24 0.40
C LYS A 389 20.43 -15.85 0.46
N THR A 390 19.80 -15.51 1.57
CA THR A 390 19.19 -14.19 1.74
C THR A 390 20.17 -13.22 2.37
N SER A 391 20.01 -11.93 2.12
CA SER A 391 20.87 -10.87 2.64
C SER A 391 20.74 -10.70 4.16
N GLY A 392 19.71 -11.28 4.80
CA GLY A 392 19.53 -11.22 6.23
C GLY A 392 18.28 -11.93 6.76
N GLU A 393 18.18 -12.02 8.08
CA GLU A 393 17.08 -12.66 8.81
C GLU A 393 15.76 -11.86 8.76
N PHE A 394 15.79 -10.64 8.29
CA PHE A 394 14.64 -9.71 8.28
C PHE A 394 14.05 -9.48 6.90
N GLU A 395 14.47 -10.24 5.91
CA GLU A 395 13.90 -10.21 4.57
C GLU A 395 12.39 -10.48 4.60
N ILE A 396 11.68 -9.80 3.72
CA ILE A 396 10.21 -9.89 3.64
C ILE A 396 9.83 -10.57 2.33
N VAL A 397 8.96 -11.57 2.43
CA VAL A 397 8.34 -12.19 1.24
C VAL A 397 7.45 -11.14 0.57
N GLN A 398 7.77 -10.78 -0.68
CA GLN A 398 7.06 -9.69 -1.39
C GLN A 398 5.75 -10.18 -2.04
N ASN A 399 4.97 -10.92 -1.26
CA ASN A 399 3.63 -11.39 -1.58
C ASN A 399 2.94 -11.71 -0.25
N GLU A 400 1.90 -10.96 0.10
CA GLU A 400 1.21 -11.09 1.39
C GLU A 400 0.58 -12.45 1.59
N PHE A 401 -0.04 -13.02 0.56
CA PHE A 401 -0.69 -14.33 0.69
C PHE A 401 0.32 -15.44 0.98
N LEU A 402 1.48 -15.37 0.31
CA LEU A 402 2.56 -16.31 0.56
C LEU A 402 3.24 -16.05 1.91
N SER A 403 3.37 -14.79 2.32
CA SER A 403 3.85 -14.44 3.66
C SER A 403 2.97 -15.03 4.74
N VAL A 404 1.65 -14.84 4.63
CA VAL A 404 0.67 -15.44 5.54
C VAL A 404 0.74 -16.97 5.53
N ALA A 405 0.93 -17.59 4.36
CA ALA A 405 1.06 -19.05 4.25
C ALA A 405 2.31 -19.57 4.98
N VAL A 406 3.46 -18.91 4.80
CA VAL A 406 4.71 -19.30 5.48
C VAL A 406 4.63 -19.05 6.96
N GLU A 407 4.11 -17.90 7.37
CA GLU A 407 4.12 -17.44 8.77
C GLU A 407 3.03 -18.10 9.62
N LEU A 408 1.83 -18.24 9.09
CA LEU A 408 0.64 -18.68 9.82
C LEU A 408 0.07 -20.01 9.32
N GLY A 409 0.68 -20.59 8.29
CA GLY A 409 0.25 -21.84 7.69
C GLY A 409 -1.08 -21.74 6.96
N ILE A 410 -1.63 -22.92 6.61
CA ILE A 410 -2.94 -23.00 5.93
C ILE A 410 -4.07 -22.45 6.80
N VAL A 411 -3.97 -22.53 8.12
CA VAL A 411 -4.95 -21.96 9.05
C VAL A 411 -5.02 -20.44 8.87
N GLY A 412 -3.87 -19.75 8.81
CA GLY A 412 -3.81 -18.30 8.54
C GLY A 412 -4.40 -17.94 7.19
N VAL A 413 -4.09 -18.72 6.14
CA VAL A 413 -4.64 -18.52 4.79
C VAL A 413 -6.17 -18.68 4.78
N VAL A 414 -6.69 -19.71 5.42
CA VAL A 414 -8.15 -19.93 5.52
C VAL A 414 -8.83 -18.79 6.27
N LEU A 415 -8.27 -18.33 7.38
CA LEU A 415 -8.81 -17.21 8.14
C LEU A 415 -8.81 -15.90 7.34
N LEU A 416 -7.70 -15.57 6.67
CA LEU A 416 -7.59 -14.37 5.82
C LEU A 416 -8.57 -14.44 4.65
N THR A 417 -8.64 -15.58 3.96
CA THR A 417 -9.57 -15.79 2.85
C THR A 417 -11.02 -15.68 3.32
N SER A 418 -11.35 -16.29 4.46
CA SER A 418 -12.69 -16.22 5.05
C SER A 418 -13.07 -14.78 5.42
N LEU A 419 -12.11 -14.00 5.95
CA LEU A 419 -12.30 -12.58 6.25
C LEU A 419 -12.59 -11.77 4.96
N LEU A 420 -11.78 -11.95 3.91
CA LEU A 420 -11.98 -11.30 2.62
C LEU A 420 -13.33 -11.67 1.99
N LEU A 421 -13.70 -12.94 2.02
CA LEU A 421 -15.00 -13.40 1.51
C LEU A 421 -16.17 -12.83 2.32
N ALA A 422 -16.04 -12.74 3.64
CA ALA A 422 -17.05 -12.12 4.50
C ALA A 422 -17.22 -10.63 4.20
N LEU A 423 -16.12 -9.91 4.00
CA LEU A 423 -16.13 -8.51 3.56
C LEU A 423 -16.80 -8.36 2.19
N CYS A 424 -16.41 -9.18 1.21
CA CYS A 424 -17.02 -9.20 -0.11
C CYS A 424 -18.54 -9.45 -0.05
N ARG A 425 -18.99 -10.44 0.71
CA ARG A 425 -20.43 -10.75 0.87
C ARG A 425 -21.19 -9.60 1.52
N LYS A 426 -20.64 -9.03 2.58
CA LYS A 426 -21.27 -7.93 3.31
C LYS A 426 -21.42 -6.68 2.44
N MET A 427 -20.44 -6.44 1.55
CA MET A 427 -20.41 -5.29 0.64
C MET A 427 -21.08 -5.55 -0.70
N SER A 428 -21.69 -6.71 -0.92
CA SER A 428 -22.27 -7.12 -2.21
C SER A 428 -23.33 -6.15 -2.74
N VAL A 429 -24.04 -5.46 -1.85
CA VAL A 429 -25.05 -4.44 -2.20
C VAL A 429 -24.41 -3.18 -2.80
N LYS A 430 -23.18 -2.83 -2.39
CA LYS A 430 -22.42 -1.62 -2.79
C LYS A 430 -21.34 -1.93 -3.82
N LYS A 431 -21.61 -2.84 -4.73
CA LYS A 431 -20.64 -3.46 -5.65
C LYS A 431 -19.73 -2.48 -6.39
N ALA A 432 -20.30 -1.40 -6.91
CA ALA A 432 -19.57 -0.47 -7.79
C ALA A 432 -18.47 0.34 -7.09
N LEU A 433 -18.48 0.48 -5.77
CA LEU A 433 -17.42 1.12 -4.99
C LEU A 433 -16.58 0.09 -4.23
N ALA A 434 -17.24 -0.87 -3.57
CA ALA A 434 -16.61 -1.82 -2.67
C ALA A 434 -15.65 -2.79 -3.39
N TRP A 435 -16.13 -3.42 -4.46
CA TRP A 435 -15.36 -4.42 -5.19
C TRP A 435 -14.06 -3.86 -5.80
N PRO A 436 -14.07 -2.68 -6.46
CA PRO A 436 -12.83 -2.09 -6.96
C PRO A 436 -11.80 -1.82 -5.86
N ILE A 437 -12.24 -1.32 -4.69
CA ILE A 437 -11.33 -1.04 -3.57
C ILE A 437 -10.74 -2.34 -3.01
N ILE A 438 -11.58 -3.37 -2.80
CA ILE A 438 -11.10 -4.69 -2.35
C ILE A 438 -10.10 -5.26 -3.37
N LEU A 439 -10.48 -5.25 -4.65
CA LEU A 439 -9.63 -5.76 -5.73
C LEU A 439 -8.29 -5.02 -5.79
N GLY A 440 -8.32 -3.68 -5.68
CA GLY A 440 -7.12 -2.86 -5.70
C GLY A 440 -6.13 -3.26 -4.60
N PHE A 441 -6.60 -3.42 -3.35
CA PHE A 441 -5.74 -3.85 -2.25
C PHE A 441 -5.30 -5.31 -2.39
N VAL A 442 -6.19 -6.23 -2.77
CA VAL A 442 -5.86 -7.65 -2.96
C VAL A 442 -4.80 -7.83 -4.05
N LEU A 443 -4.94 -7.15 -5.20
CA LEU A 443 -3.93 -7.19 -6.25
C LEU A 443 -2.61 -6.58 -5.80
N GLN A 444 -2.64 -5.45 -5.08
CA GLN A 444 -1.42 -4.86 -4.54
C GLN A 444 -0.70 -5.81 -3.57
N TRP A 445 -1.42 -6.54 -2.73
CA TRP A 445 -0.86 -7.51 -1.80
C TRP A 445 -0.20 -8.72 -2.47
N MET A 446 -0.45 -8.96 -3.74
CA MET A 446 0.30 -9.96 -4.52
C MET A 446 1.72 -9.51 -4.87
N PHE A 447 1.99 -8.20 -4.83
CA PHE A 447 3.30 -7.63 -5.15
C PHE A 447 4.05 -7.10 -3.93
N PHE A 448 3.46 -7.18 -2.76
CA PHE A 448 3.98 -6.56 -1.58
C PHE A 448 3.47 -7.29 -0.33
N SER A 449 4.31 -7.37 0.68
CA SER A 449 3.96 -7.87 2.00
C SER A 449 4.47 -6.90 3.06
N GLY A 450 3.84 -6.89 4.21
CA GLY A 450 4.05 -5.88 4.89
C GLY A 450 4.29 -5.53 6.29
N LEU A 451 3.77 -6.17 7.26
CA LEU A 451 4.13 -5.84 8.63
C LEU A 451 5.58 -6.27 8.94
N PRO A 452 6.32 -5.41 9.64
CA PRO A 452 5.87 -4.23 10.40
C PRO A 452 5.72 -2.93 9.58
N ASN A 453 6.27 -2.84 8.37
CA ASN A 453 6.44 -1.56 7.66
C ASN A 453 5.15 -1.01 7.01
N ALA A 454 4.14 -1.85 6.80
CA ALA A 454 2.92 -1.52 6.05
C ALA A 454 1.67 -1.31 6.90
N LEU A 455 1.80 -1.08 8.21
CA LEU A 455 0.65 -0.85 9.09
C LEU A 455 -0.33 0.17 8.52
N HIS A 456 0.18 1.26 7.97
CA HIS A 456 -0.61 2.34 7.38
C HIS A 456 -1.48 1.89 6.20
N ILE A 457 -1.04 0.92 5.40
CA ILE A 457 -1.80 0.40 4.25
C ILE A 457 -2.96 -0.48 4.73
N TYR A 458 -2.70 -1.37 5.68
CA TYR A 458 -3.77 -2.17 6.29
C TYR A 458 -4.79 -1.30 7.01
N PHE A 459 -4.32 -0.24 7.67
CA PHE A 459 -5.21 0.72 8.32
C PHE A 459 -6.12 1.41 7.30
N VAL A 460 -5.56 1.92 6.17
CA VAL A 460 -6.37 2.53 5.10
C VAL A 460 -7.38 1.54 4.54
N ALA A 461 -6.99 0.29 4.31
CA ALA A 461 -7.92 -0.74 3.84
C ALA A 461 -9.07 -0.96 4.84
N MET A 462 -8.76 -1.08 6.14
CA MET A 462 -9.76 -1.25 7.20
C MET A 462 -10.68 -0.02 7.34
N LEU A 463 -10.12 1.19 7.25
CA LEU A 463 -10.89 2.44 7.25
C LEU A 463 -11.86 2.48 6.06
N MET A 464 -11.39 2.14 4.86
CA MET A 464 -12.24 2.10 3.67
C MET A 464 -13.35 1.06 3.82
N PHE A 465 -13.06 -0.12 4.35
CA PHE A 465 -14.08 -1.14 4.60
C PHE A 465 -15.13 -0.67 5.60
N ALA A 466 -14.72 -0.02 6.69
CA ALA A 466 -15.65 0.53 7.67
C ALA A 466 -16.53 1.63 7.07
N ILE A 467 -15.97 2.52 6.26
CA ILE A 467 -16.70 3.58 5.57
C ILE A 467 -17.71 2.97 4.60
N ILE A 468 -17.28 2.09 3.70
CA ILE A 468 -18.14 1.50 2.67
C ILE A 468 -19.28 0.69 3.29
N ASP A 469 -19.03 -0.02 4.38
CA ASP A 469 -20.08 -0.78 5.07
C ASP A 469 -21.20 0.12 5.63
N ARG A 470 -20.87 1.35 5.98
CA ARG A 470 -21.83 2.33 6.55
C ARG A 470 -22.47 3.26 5.52
N VAL A 471 -21.98 3.30 4.29
CA VAL A 471 -22.60 4.08 3.21
C VAL A 471 -23.93 3.43 2.83
N ASP A 472 -25.03 4.15 2.90
CA ASP A 472 -26.30 3.71 2.34
C ASP A 472 -26.33 3.97 0.83
N GLU A 473 -26.86 3.05 0.01
CA GLU A 473 -26.92 3.19 -1.46
C GLU A 473 -27.66 4.43 -1.94
N LYS A 474 -28.63 4.91 -1.13
CA LYS A 474 -29.43 6.09 -1.41
C LYS A 474 -28.82 7.40 -0.89
N ALA A 475 -27.72 7.31 -0.15
CA ALA A 475 -27.15 8.48 0.48
C ALA A 475 -26.15 9.19 -0.45
N GLU A 476 -26.38 10.45 -0.69
CA GLU A 476 -25.54 11.38 -1.47
C GLU A 476 -24.16 11.69 -0.85
N TYR A 477 -23.69 10.86 0.11
CA TYR A 477 -22.51 11.15 0.93
C TYR A 477 -21.17 11.11 0.19
N ILE A 478 -21.14 10.66 -1.06
CA ILE A 478 -19.94 10.67 -1.90
C ILE A 478 -20.06 11.72 -3.02
N SER A 479 -21.14 12.48 -2.99
CA SER A 479 -21.37 13.59 -3.94
C SER A 479 -20.65 14.87 -3.52
#